data_1900bf69ae9dbc17329aa6930f0ff92c
#
_entry.id   1900bf69ae9dbc17329aa6930f0ff92c
#
_cell.length_a   1.000
_cell.length_b   1.000
_cell.length_c   1.000
_cell.angle_alpha   90.00
_cell.angle_beta   90.00
_cell.angle_gamma   90.00
#
_symmetry.space_group_name_H-M   'P 1'
#
loop_
_entity.id
_entity.type
_entity.pdbx_description
1 polymer ?
#
loop_
_entity_poly.entity_id
_entity_poly.type
_entity_poly.pdbx_seq_one_letter_code
_entity_poly.pdbx_strand_id
1 'polypeptide(L)'
;FCSNGKAYTINASDLPSGRGHGNPLNIIFDIDDGCNAISIFSYKKGERVILSSSSGNGFVACHEDMLSNRKSGKTVLNTKINEKSVVCKKVNGSHLAIVGENKKMLIFLIEDLPVMSRGKGVRLQKYKESGVLFVETFDLENGLIIEDSGGRKRVFSDVTEWIGKRAQSGRLVPKGFPKLD
;
A
#
# COMPACT_ATOMS: atom_id res chain seq x y z
N PHE A 1 3.12 4.28 8.94
CA PHE A 1 3.97 3.36 8.17
C PHE A 1 4.84 4.14 7.21
N CYS A 2 6.12 3.81 7.12
CA CYS A 2 7.11 4.58 6.40
C CYS A 2 7.79 3.80 5.26
N SER A 3 8.49 4.54 4.39
CA SER A 3 9.14 4.00 3.17
C SER A 3 10.28 3.01 3.45
N ASN A 4 10.81 2.98 4.69
CA ASN A 4 11.77 1.97 5.16
C ASN A 4 11.12 0.64 5.61
N GLY A 5 9.80 0.48 5.41
CA GLY A 5 9.07 -0.73 5.82
C GLY A 5 8.79 -0.87 7.31
N LYS A 6 9.03 0.20 8.08
CA LYS A 6 8.75 0.21 9.52
C LYS A 6 7.38 0.83 9.82
N ALA A 7 6.72 0.29 10.83
CA ALA A 7 5.53 0.87 11.45
C ALA A 7 5.93 1.57 12.76
N TYR A 8 5.33 2.71 13.02
CA TYR A 8 5.52 3.52 14.22
C TYR A 8 4.15 3.74 14.84
N THR A 9 4.06 3.72 16.16
CA THR A 9 2.78 3.85 16.89
C THR A 9 2.87 4.99 17.89
N ILE A 10 1.85 5.84 17.91
CA ILE A 10 1.68 6.92 18.89
C ILE A 10 0.26 6.88 19.44
N ASN A 11 0.09 7.21 20.71
CA ASN A 11 -1.25 7.38 21.25
C ASN A 11 -1.86 8.69 20.71
N ALA A 12 -3.14 8.66 20.43
CA ALA A 12 -3.84 9.84 19.92
C ALA A 12 -3.78 11.02 20.91
N SER A 13 -3.69 10.74 22.22
CA SER A 13 -3.51 11.75 23.28
C SER A 13 -2.18 12.51 23.20
N ASP A 14 -1.17 11.89 22.61
CA ASP A 14 0.19 12.45 22.52
C ASP A 14 0.40 13.27 21.24
N LEU A 15 -0.62 13.32 20.38
CA LEU A 15 -0.61 14.17 19.19
C LEU A 15 -0.78 15.64 19.56
N PRO A 16 -0.06 16.57 18.90
CA PRO A 16 -0.27 18.01 19.12
C PRO A 16 -1.71 18.40 18.79
N SER A 17 -2.24 19.37 19.53
CA SER A 17 -3.53 19.96 19.18
C SER A 17 -3.47 20.51 17.76
N GLY A 18 -4.54 20.35 16.96
CA GLY A 18 -4.58 20.76 15.54
C GLY A 18 -4.44 22.29 15.30
N ARG A 19 -3.96 23.03 16.28
CA ARG A 19 -3.64 24.47 16.19
C ARG A 19 -2.12 24.61 16.03
N GLY A 20 -1.67 25.23 14.93
CA GLY A 20 -0.27 25.50 14.65
C GLY A 20 0.30 24.65 13.51
N HIS A 21 1.62 24.71 13.33
CA HIS A 21 2.33 24.09 12.19
C HIS A 21 2.60 22.58 12.34
N GLY A 22 2.15 21.96 13.44
CA GLY A 22 2.47 20.56 13.76
C GLY A 22 3.92 20.36 14.20
N ASN A 23 4.26 19.11 14.50
CA ASN A 23 5.61 18.72 14.87
C ASN A 23 6.19 17.79 13.81
N PRO A 24 7.46 17.94 13.43
CA PRO A 24 8.15 16.98 12.57
C PRO A 24 8.14 15.58 13.20
N LEU A 25 7.93 14.55 12.39
CA LEU A 25 7.83 13.16 12.87
C LEU A 25 9.13 12.67 13.56
N ASN A 26 10.28 13.19 13.17
CA ASN A 26 11.58 12.86 13.78
C ASN A 26 11.76 13.38 15.21
N ILE A 27 10.91 14.28 15.69
CA ILE A 27 10.87 14.67 17.11
C ILE A 27 10.23 13.56 17.95
N ILE A 28 9.27 12.85 17.36
CA ILE A 28 8.46 11.83 18.04
C ILE A 28 9.11 10.46 17.92
N PHE A 29 9.66 10.16 16.75
CA PHE A 29 10.22 8.87 16.38
C PHE A 29 11.66 8.98 15.85
N ASP A 30 12.43 7.93 16.05
CA ASP A 30 13.76 7.76 15.47
C ASP A 30 13.61 7.26 14.02
N ILE A 31 13.23 8.17 13.11
CA ILE A 31 13.02 7.87 11.69
C ILE A 31 14.36 8.05 10.96
N ASP A 32 14.70 7.05 10.13
CA ASP A 32 15.92 7.07 9.32
C ASP A 32 15.89 8.26 8.32
N ASP A 33 17.03 8.89 8.07
CA ASP A 33 17.15 9.98 7.11
C ASP A 33 16.66 9.58 5.71
N GLY A 34 15.92 10.48 5.05
CA GLY A 34 15.34 10.23 3.74
C GLY A 34 14.14 9.27 3.71
N CYS A 35 13.67 8.85 4.89
CA CYS A 35 12.44 8.07 5.00
C CYS A 35 11.21 8.97 5.00
N ASN A 36 10.21 8.59 4.21
CA ASN A 36 8.94 9.30 4.09
C ASN A 36 7.79 8.50 4.72
N ALA A 37 6.84 9.19 5.32
CA ALA A 37 5.58 8.58 5.71
C ALA A 37 4.78 8.18 4.46
N ILE A 38 4.36 6.92 4.40
CA ILE A 38 3.54 6.37 3.32
C ILE A 38 2.06 6.44 3.69
N SER A 39 1.75 6.11 4.93
CA SER A 39 0.37 6.09 5.41
C SER A 39 0.30 6.37 6.90
N ILE A 40 -0.77 7.06 7.30
CA ILE A 40 -1.17 7.25 8.68
C ILE A 40 -2.62 6.80 8.84
N PHE A 41 -2.90 6.02 9.85
CA PHE A 41 -4.25 5.50 10.12
C PHE A 41 -4.44 5.19 11.60
N SER A 42 -5.70 5.20 12.04
CA SER A 42 -6.05 4.77 13.38
C SER A 42 -5.99 3.25 13.49
N TYR A 43 -5.41 2.76 14.58
CA TYR A 43 -5.44 1.33 14.90
C TYR A 43 -6.88 0.86 15.11
N LYS A 44 -7.20 -0.28 14.50
CA LYS A 44 -8.44 -1.01 14.77
C LYS A 44 -8.15 -2.50 14.75
N LYS A 45 -8.57 -3.19 15.82
CA LYS A 45 -8.40 -4.64 15.94
C LYS A 45 -9.11 -5.38 14.81
N GLY A 46 -8.42 -6.35 14.21
CA GLY A 46 -8.93 -7.16 13.10
C GLY A 46 -8.90 -6.48 11.73
N GLU A 47 -8.58 -5.19 11.62
CA GLU A 47 -8.38 -4.56 10.32
C GLU A 47 -7.05 -4.97 9.70
N ARG A 48 -7.03 -4.99 8.37
CA ARG A 48 -5.88 -5.44 7.58
C ARG A 48 -5.48 -4.38 6.57
N VAL A 49 -4.19 -4.36 6.24
CA VAL A 49 -3.62 -3.53 5.18
C VAL A 49 -2.86 -4.39 4.19
N ILE A 50 -2.84 -3.97 2.95
CA ILE A 50 -1.90 -4.47 1.94
C ILE A 50 -0.62 -3.64 2.02
N LEU A 51 0.52 -4.32 2.09
CA LEU A 51 1.85 -3.72 2.03
C LEU A 51 2.54 -4.15 0.74
N SER A 52 3.23 -3.23 0.08
CA SER A 52 4.08 -3.57 -1.06
C SER A 52 5.33 -2.73 -1.12
N SER A 53 6.42 -3.37 -1.56
CA SER A 53 7.65 -2.71 -1.97
C SER A 53 7.56 -2.19 -3.40
N SER A 54 8.45 -1.27 -3.76
CA SER A 54 8.56 -0.71 -5.12
C SER A 54 8.80 -1.79 -6.18
N SER A 55 9.44 -2.91 -5.85
CA SER A 55 9.64 -4.04 -6.75
C SER A 55 8.43 -4.96 -6.93
N GLY A 56 7.31 -4.67 -6.25
CA GLY A 56 6.06 -5.42 -6.37
C GLY A 56 6.02 -6.71 -5.58
N ASN A 57 6.76 -6.81 -4.47
CA ASN A 57 6.57 -7.84 -3.48
C ASN A 57 5.74 -7.29 -2.32
N GLY A 58 4.81 -8.10 -1.81
CA GLY A 58 3.92 -7.64 -0.74
C GLY A 58 3.12 -8.77 -0.10
N PHE A 59 2.32 -8.41 0.88
CA PHE A 59 1.47 -9.30 1.65
C PHE A 59 0.39 -8.51 2.39
N VAL A 60 -0.52 -9.20 3.02
CA VAL A 60 -1.53 -8.63 3.91
C VAL A 60 -1.00 -8.67 5.34
N ALA A 61 -0.99 -7.53 6.03
CA ALA A 61 -0.64 -7.42 7.45
C ALA A 61 -1.88 -7.05 8.28
N CYS A 62 -1.96 -7.59 9.51
CA CYS A 62 -2.95 -7.15 10.47
C CYS A 62 -2.46 -5.91 11.22
N HIS A 63 -3.36 -5.02 11.61
CA HIS A 63 -3.00 -3.84 12.40
C HIS A 63 -2.28 -4.20 13.69
N GLU A 64 -2.65 -5.32 14.33
CA GLU A 64 -2.01 -5.82 15.54
C GLU A 64 -0.52 -6.10 15.35
N ASP A 65 -0.15 -6.60 14.19
CA ASP A 65 1.24 -6.91 13.86
C ASP A 65 2.09 -5.67 13.62
N MET A 66 1.46 -4.53 13.35
CA MET A 66 2.13 -3.26 13.08
C MET A 66 2.37 -2.40 14.33
N LEU A 67 1.77 -2.76 15.47
CA LEU A 67 1.96 -2.02 16.71
C LEU A 67 3.42 -2.06 17.18
N SER A 68 3.95 -0.92 17.58
CA SER A 68 5.32 -0.76 18.06
C SER A 68 5.37 0.19 19.26
N ASN A 69 5.95 -0.29 20.37
CA ASN A 69 6.21 0.53 21.56
C ASN A 69 7.60 1.19 21.51
N ARG A 70 8.34 1.06 20.38
CA ARG A 70 9.69 1.59 20.24
C ARG A 70 9.66 2.85 19.36
N LYS A 71 10.40 3.88 19.75
CA LYS A 71 10.60 5.09 18.93
C LYS A 71 11.26 4.77 17.58
N SER A 72 12.13 3.76 17.53
CA SER A 72 12.78 3.28 16.31
C SER A 72 11.86 2.47 15.38
N GLY A 73 10.58 2.29 15.77
CA GLY A 73 9.59 1.55 15.02
C GLY A 73 9.81 0.04 15.03
N LYS A 74 8.94 -0.65 14.28
CA LYS A 74 8.99 -2.10 14.08
C LYS A 74 9.01 -2.39 12.58
N THR A 75 10.01 -3.13 12.12
CA THR A 75 10.06 -3.58 10.73
C THR A 75 8.93 -4.57 10.46
N VAL A 76 8.08 -4.26 9.48
CA VAL A 76 6.97 -5.08 9.02
C VAL A 76 7.25 -5.58 7.59
N LEU A 77 7.57 -4.68 6.66
CA LEU A 77 7.95 -5.05 5.31
C LEU A 77 9.48 -5.00 5.15
N ASN A 78 10.08 -6.14 4.83
CA ASN A 78 11.51 -6.22 4.54
C ASN A 78 11.75 -5.78 3.08
N THR A 79 12.49 -4.71 2.89
CA THR A 79 12.93 -4.20 1.58
C THR A 79 14.43 -4.46 1.37
N LYS A 80 14.86 -4.56 0.13
CA LYS A 80 16.29 -4.60 -0.22
C LYS A 80 16.89 -3.19 -0.20
N ILE A 81 18.22 -3.10 -0.32
CA ILE A 81 18.97 -1.83 -0.20
C ILE A 81 18.42 -0.72 -1.12
N ASN A 82 17.98 -1.03 -2.33
CA ASN A 82 17.45 -0.06 -3.29
C ASN A 82 15.92 -0.13 -3.46
N GLU A 83 15.24 -0.82 -2.57
CA GLU A 83 13.79 -0.93 -2.55
C GLU A 83 13.21 -0.07 -1.43
N LYS A 84 12.06 0.51 -1.68
CA LYS A 84 11.28 1.24 -0.66
C LYS A 84 9.90 0.59 -0.52
N SER A 85 9.30 0.71 0.64
CA SER A 85 7.86 0.52 0.76
C SER A 85 7.15 1.65 0.02
N VAL A 86 6.17 1.32 -0.78
CA VAL A 86 5.40 2.31 -1.57
C VAL A 86 3.90 2.17 -1.38
N VAL A 87 3.45 1.05 -0.81
CA VAL A 87 2.05 0.79 -0.54
C VAL A 87 1.83 0.41 0.91
N CYS A 88 0.89 1.09 1.55
CA CYS A 88 0.25 0.68 2.80
C CYS A 88 -1.20 1.14 2.72
N LYS A 89 -2.10 0.24 2.33
CA LYS A 89 -3.48 0.57 2.03
C LYS A 89 -4.43 -0.37 2.76
N LYS A 90 -5.50 0.16 3.30
CA LYS A 90 -6.55 -0.65 3.96
C LYS A 90 -7.12 -1.67 2.97
N VAL A 91 -7.33 -2.88 3.45
CA VAL A 91 -8.03 -3.92 2.68
C VAL A 91 -9.53 -3.66 2.74
N ASN A 92 -10.11 -3.27 1.60
CA ASN A 92 -11.54 -3.07 1.42
C ASN A 92 -11.99 -3.94 0.24
N GLY A 93 -12.76 -4.98 0.52
CA GLY A 93 -13.26 -5.90 -0.50
C GLY A 93 -12.37 -7.12 -0.76
N SER A 94 -12.71 -7.85 -1.79
CA SER A 94 -12.17 -9.19 -2.10
C SER A 94 -11.06 -9.20 -3.15
N HIS A 95 -10.94 -8.14 -3.95
CA HIS A 95 -9.99 -8.05 -5.06
C HIS A 95 -8.96 -6.95 -4.86
N LEU A 96 -7.78 -7.17 -5.42
CA LEU A 96 -6.69 -6.21 -5.48
C LEU A 96 -6.40 -5.90 -6.95
N ALA A 97 -6.46 -4.61 -7.30
CA ALA A 97 -5.94 -4.07 -8.55
C ALA A 97 -4.55 -3.49 -8.31
N ILE A 98 -3.58 -3.93 -9.10
CA ILE A 98 -2.22 -3.41 -9.08
C ILE A 98 -1.84 -2.89 -10.47
N VAL A 99 -1.26 -1.71 -10.53
CA VAL A 99 -0.78 -1.07 -11.75
C VAL A 99 0.70 -0.80 -11.61
N GLY A 100 1.45 -1.21 -12.61
CA GLY A 100 2.88 -0.89 -12.70
C GLY A 100 3.14 0.42 -13.45
N GLU A 101 4.35 0.98 -13.27
CA GLU A 101 4.85 2.14 -14.02
C GLU A 101 4.81 1.90 -15.54
N ASN A 102 4.86 0.64 -15.97
CA ASN A 102 4.69 0.20 -17.36
C ASN A 102 3.24 0.27 -17.87
N LYS A 103 2.33 0.86 -17.08
CA LYS A 103 0.90 1.01 -17.37
C LYS A 103 0.16 -0.31 -17.61
N LYS A 104 0.63 -1.39 -16.99
CA LYS A 104 -0.10 -2.66 -16.98
C LYS A 104 -0.81 -2.85 -15.66
N MET A 105 -2.08 -3.23 -15.74
CA MET A 105 -2.93 -3.55 -14.61
C MET A 105 -3.15 -5.06 -14.52
N LEU A 106 -3.17 -5.56 -13.30
CA LEU A 106 -3.54 -6.93 -12.96
C LEU A 106 -4.51 -6.88 -11.79
N ILE A 107 -5.58 -7.67 -11.86
CA ILE A 107 -6.56 -7.82 -10.78
C ILE A 107 -6.58 -9.28 -10.36
N PHE A 108 -6.53 -9.55 -9.06
CA PHE A 108 -6.58 -10.89 -8.51
C PHE A 108 -7.20 -10.89 -7.10
N LEU A 109 -7.54 -12.06 -6.58
CA LEU A 109 -8.13 -12.20 -5.25
C LEU A 109 -7.13 -11.87 -4.14
N ILE A 110 -7.56 -11.10 -3.15
CA ILE A 110 -6.72 -10.78 -1.97
C ILE A 110 -6.36 -12.05 -1.19
N GLU A 111 -7.22 -13.07 -1.21
CA GLU A 111 -6.96 -14.37 -0.57
C GLU A 111 -5.76 -15.12 -1.17
N ASP A 112 -5.32 -14.77 -2.39
CA ASP A 112 -4.08 -15.30 -2.98
C ASP A 112 -2.81 -14.75 -2.29
N LEU A 113 -2.97 -13.81 -1.36
CA LEU A 113 -1.87 -13.22 -0.61
C LEU A 113 -1.75 -13.84 0.77
N PRO A 114 -0.54 -14.12 1.23
CA PRO A 114 -0.33 -14.54 2.59
C PRO A 114 -0.63 -13.40 3.56
N VAL A 115 -1.18 -13.75 4.73
CA VAL A 115 -1.25 -12.85 5.88
C VAL A 115 0.01 -13.07 6.70
N MET A 116 0.80 -12.01 6.91
CA MET A 116 2.10 -12.11 7.58
C MET A 116 2.28 -10.98 8.57
N SER A 117 2.94 -11.27 9.68
CA SER A 117 3.30 -10.26 10.69
C SER A 117 4.58 -9.49 10.29
N ARG A 118 5.43 -10.09 9.47
CA ARG A 118 6.68 -9.50 8.97
C ARG A 118 7.22 -10.31 7.80
N GLY A 119 7.83 -9.65 6.83
CA GLY A 119 8.56 -10.32 5.76
C GLY A 119 8.69 -9.49 4.51
N LYS A 120 9.22 -10.11 3.45
CA LYS A 120 9.26 -9.53 2.11
C LYS A 120 7.94 -9.69 1.36
N GLY A 121 7.15 -10.69 1.75
CA GLY A 121 5.95 -11.09 1.03
C GLY A 121 6.24 -11.85 -0.26
N VAL A 122 5.20 -11.92 -1.09
CA VAL A 122 5.20 -12.62 -2.37
C VAL A 122 5.10 -11.63 -3.52
N ARG A 123 5.48 -12.05 -4.72
CA ARG A 123 5.34 -11.21 -5.92
C ARG A 123 3.86 -10.98 -6.22
N LEU A 124 3.46 -9.71 -6.32
CA LEU A 124 2.11 -9.29 -6.65
C LEU A 124 1.89 -9.28 -8.17
N GLN A 125 2.78 -8.61 -8.90
CA GLN A 125 2.77 -8.52 -10.35
C GLN A 125 4.19 -8.71 -10.90
N LYS A 126 4.33 -9.24 -12.12
CA LYS A 126 5.61 -9.40 -12.78
C LYS A 126 5.94 -8.15 -13.57
N TYR A 127 7.03 -7.49 -13.20
CA TYR A 127 7.59 -6.35 -13.93
C TYR A 127 8.84 -6.77 -14.71
N LYS A 128 9.06 -6.07 -15.82
CA LYS A 128 10.32 -6.04 -16.54
C LYS A 128 10.76 -4.57 -16.52
N GLU A 129 11.80 -4.26 -15.75
CA GLU A 129 12.36 -2.91 -15.63
C GLU A 129 11.35 -1.82 -15.21
N SER A 130 10.43 -2.16 -14.31
CA SER A 130 9.46 -1.21 -13.78
C SER A 130 9.08 -1.57 -12.34
N GLY A 131 8.33 -0.70 -11.67
CA GLY A 131 7.89 -0.87 -10.30
C GLY A 131 6.38 -0.74 -10.14
N VAL A 132 5.94 -0.80 -8.88
CA VAL A 132 4.54 -0.55 -8.51
C VAL A 132 4.27 0.95 -8.59
N LEU A 133 3.24 1.31 -9.35
CA LEU A 133 2.73 2.67 -9.40
C LEU A 133 1.52 2.85 -8.47
N PHE A 134 0.61 1.89 -8.46
CA PHE A 134 -0.69 2.05 -7.78
C PHE A 134 -1.24 0.70 -7.32
N VAL A 135 -1.91 0.70 -6.18
CA VAL A 135 -2.67 -0.43 -5.66
C VAL A 135 -4.00 0.05 -5.11
N GLU A 136 -5.08 -0.66 -5.43
CA GLU A 136 -6.40 -0.46 -4.86
C GLU A 136 -7.03 -1.79 -4.49
N THR A 137 -7.89 -1.79 -3.46
CA THR A 137 -8.66 -2.96 -3.05
C THR A 137 -10.14 -2.66 -3.17
N PHE A 138 -10.92 -3.59 -3.71
CA PHE A 138 -12.33 -3.35 -4.02
C PHE A 138 -13.12 -4.66 -4.14
N ASP A 139 -14.43 -4.55 -4.15
CA ASP A 139 -15.35 -5.63 -4.55
C ASP A 139 -15.79 -5.44 -6.00
N LEU A 140 -15.83 -6.52 -6.78
CA LEU A 140 -16.20 -6.48 -8.20
C LEU A 140 -17.56 -5.84 -8.43
N GLU A 141 -18.51 -6.05 -7.52
CA GLU A 141 -19.85 -5.49 -7.59
C GLU A 141 -19.86 -3.96 -7.59
N ASN A 142 -18.91 -3.34 -6.89
CA ASN A 142 -18.77 -1.89 -6.78
C ASN A 142 -17.92 -1.27 -7.91
N GLY A 143 -17.25 -2.12 -8.70
CA GLY A 143 -16.26 -1.71 -9.68
C GLY A 143 -14.99 -1.13 -9.07
N LEU A 144 -13.98 -0.94 -9.90
CA LEU A 144 -12.70 -0.33 -9.50
C LEU A 144 -12.82 1.20 -9.53
N ILE A 145 -12.73 1.83 -8.37
CA ILE A 145 -12.77 3.29 -8.22
C ILE A 145 -11.35 3.81 -8.13
N ILE A 146 -10.99 4.73 -9.03
CA ILE A 146 -9.68 5.38 -9.04
C ILE A 146 -9.88 6.89 -8.96
N GLU A 147 -9.18 7.52 -8.05
CA GLU A 147 -9.14 8.97 -7.90
C GLU A 147 -7.87 9.51 -8.59
N ASP A 148 -8.04 10.49 -9.48
CA ASP A 148 -6.92 11.16 -10.13
C ASP A 148 -6.29 12.22 -9.21
N SER A 149 -5.14 12.76 -9.60
CA SER A 149 -4.43 13.81 -8.85
C SER A 149 -5.25 15.08 -8.64
N GLY A 150 -6.33 15.27 -9.39
CA GLY A 150 -7.30 16.37 -9.23
C GLY A 150 -8.49 16.03 -8.33
N GLY A 151 -8.50 14.86 -7.68
CA GLY A 151 -9.58 14.40 -6.79
C GLY A 151 -10.82 13.89 -7.53
N ARG A 152 -10.77 13.72 -8.85
CA ARG A 152 -11.90 13.18 -9.63
C ARG A 152 -11.90 11.67 -9.59
N LYS A 153 -13.03 11.09 -9.17
CA LYS A 153 -13.24 9.64 -9.13
C LYS A 153 -13.71 9.13 -10.48
N ARG A 154 -13.10 8.07 -10.95
CA ARG A 154 -13.55 7.28 -12.10
C ARG A 154 -13.86 5.88 -11.67
N VAL A 155 -14.99 5.35 -12.14
CA VAL A 155 -15.43 4.00 -11.83
C VAL A 155 -15.29 3.15 -13.10
N PHE A 156 -14.58 2.05 -12.97
CA PHE A 156 -14.46 1.01 -14.00
C PHE A 156 -15.31 -0.19 -13.55
N SER A 157 -16.52 -0.29 -14.07
CA SER A 157 -17.47 -1.34 -13.70
C SER A 157 -17.14 -2.69 -14.34
N ASP A 158 -16.62 -2.68 -15.56
CA ASP A 158 -16.15 -3.89 -16.23
C ASP A 158 -14.62 -3.93 -16.21
N VAL A 159 -14.08 -4.80 -15.38
CA VAL A 159 -12.65 -5.03 -15.21
C VAL A 159 -12.23 -6.46 -15.53
N THR A 160 -13.12 -7.23 -16.18
CA THR A 160 -12.97 -8.67 -16.45
C THR A 160 -11.67 -8.98 -17.22
N GLU A 161 -11.28 -8.13 -18.17
CA GLU A 161 -10.09 -8.33 -18.98
C GLU A 161 -8.77 -8.31 -18.18
N TRP A 162 -8.76 -7.66 -17.01
CA TRP A 162 -7.58 -7.53 -16.14
C TRP A 162 -7.53 -8.54 -15.01
N ILE A 163 -8.59 -9.35 -14.85
CA ILE A 163 -8.61 -10.43 -13.85
C ILE A 163 -7.66 -11.54 -14.30
N GLY A 164 -6.78 -11.94 -13.42
CA GLY A 164 -5.80 -12.97 -13.68
C GLY A 164 -5.24 -13.59 -12.40
N LYS A 165 -4.24 -14.43 -12.55
CA LYS A 165 -3.53 -15.03 -11.40
C LYS A 165 -2.45 -14.07 -10.91
N ARG A 166 -2.25 -14.03 -9.60
CA ARG A 166 -1.14 -13.30 -8.96
C ARG A 166 0.19 -13.57 -9.68
N ALA A 167 1.06 -12.58 -9.70
CA ALA A 167 2.39 -12.63 -10.31
C ALA A 167 2.42 -12.71 -11.86
N GLN A 168 1.29 -12.55 -12.54
CA GLN A 168 1.28 -12.30 -13.98
C GLN A 168 1.70 -10.86 -14.30
N SER A 169 1.98 -10.57 -15.56
CA SER A 169 2.36 -9.21 -16.00
C SER A 169 1.18 -8.25 -16.12
N GLY A 170 -0.02 -8.76 -16.23
CA GLY A 170 -1.22 -7.96 -16.50
C GLY A 170 -1.32 -7.45 -17.95
N ARG A 171 -2.30 -6.59 -18.21
CA ARG A 171 -2.60 -5.98 -19.51
C ARG A 171 -2.55 -4.46 -19.40
N LEU A 172 -2.41 -3.77 -20.50
CA LEU A 172 -2.45 -2.31 -20.53
C LEU A 172 -3.75 -1.80 -19.89
N VAL A 173 -3.65 -0.72 -19.13
CA VAL A 173 -4.81 -0.07 -18.50
C VAL A 173 -5.83 0.37 -19.55
N PRO A 174 -7.12 0.47 -19.19
CA PRO A 174 -8.17 0.87 -20.13
C PRO A 174 -7.97 2.30 -20.65
N LYS A 175 -8.56 2.60 -21.81
CA LYS A 175 -8.61 3.97 -22.33
C LYS A 175 -9.28 4.89 -21.30
N GLY A 176 -8.69 6.06 -21.07
CA GLY A 176 -9.21 7.01 -20.08
C GLY A 176 -8.82 6.69 -18.63
N PHE A 177 -7.93 5.74 -18.41
CA PHE A 177 -7.36 5.51 -17.09
C PHE A 177 -6.68 6.80 -16.60
N PRO A 178 -6.89 7.21 -15.33
CA PRO A 178 -6.30 8.44 -14.80
C PRO A 178 -4.78 8.42 -14.87
N LYS A 179 -4.18 9.59 -15.05
CA LYS A 179 -2.75 9.73 -14.78
C LYS A 179 -2.57 9.63 -13.27
N LEU A 180 -1.78 8.67 -12.87
CA LEU A 180 -1.33 8.48 -11.49
C LEU A 180 0.10 9.02 -11.45
N ASP A 181 0.28 10.12 -10.74
CA ASP A 181 1.57 10.76 -10.51
C ASP A 181 2.21 10.21 -9.24
#